data_d72ce7953648859c4f6c7858b04afda2
#
_entry.id   d72ce7953648859c4f6c7858b04afda2
#
_cell.length_a   1.000
_cell.length_b   1.000
_cell.length_c   1.000
_cell.angle_alpha   90.00
_cell.angle_beta   90.00
_cell.angle_gamma   90.00
#
_symmetry.space_group_name_H-M   'P 1'
#
loop_
_entity.id
_entity.type
_entity.pdbx_description
1 polymer ?
#
loop_
_entity_poly.entity_id
_entity_poly.type
_entity_poly.pdbx_seq_one_letter_code
_entity_poly.pdbx_strand_id
1 'polypeptide(L)'
;MQRLINEIVERAKADRQRIVLPEGTEERTLKAANQILTDGVADLILLGNPDEINACATEWGLGNISKATIIDPENHPKKEEYAQLLCELRKKKGMTIEEARKLVVNPLYLGCLIIKNGDADGQLAGARNTTGDVLRPALQIIKTTPGITCVSGAMLLLTHAPEYGKNGILVMGDVAVTPVPDAEQLAQIAVCTARTAKSVVGMEPK
;
A
#
# COMPACT_ATOMS: atom_id res chain seq x y z
N MET A 1 22.68 -8.32 -3.74
CA MET A 1 21.28 -8.49 -3.34
C MET A 1 21.04 -8.01 -1.91
N GLN A 2 21.59 -8.67 -0.88
CA GLN A 2 21.39 -8.31 0.53
C GLN A 2 21.74 -6.85 0.86
N ARG A 3 22.79 -6.30 0.27
CA ARG A 3 23.21 -4.91 0.49
C ARG A 3 22.11 -3.90 0.13
N LEU A 4 21.45 -4.04 -1.04
CA LEU A 4 20.37 -3.13 -1.46
C LEU A 4 19.17 -3.23 -0.50
N ILE A 5 18.78 -4.45 -0.10
CA ILE A 5 17.69 -4.66 0.84
C ILE A 5 18.01 -3.98 2.18
N ASN A 6 19.23 -4.16 2.69
CA ASN A 6 19.66 -3.52 3.93
C ASN A 6 19.64 -1.98 3.82
N GLU A 7 20.11 -1.42 2.70
CA GLU A 7 20.07 0.03 2.46
C GLU A 7 18.62 0.56 2.41
N ILE A 8 17.67 -0.20 1.83
CA ILE A 8 16.25 0.15 1.82
C ILE A 8 15.68 0.12 3.24
N VAL A 9 15.96 -0.93 4.00
CA VAL A 9 15.51 -1.11 5.39
C VAL A 9 16.03 0.01 6.29
N GLU A 10 17.32 0.36 6.20
CA GLU A 10 17.89 1.43 7.01
C GLU A 10 17.29 2.81 6.68
N ARG A 11 16.99 3.07 5.41
CA ARG A 11 16.25 4.29 5.03
C ARG A 11 14.83 4.30 5.59
N ALA A 12 14.13 3.17 5.53
CA ALA A 12 12.78 3.06 6.09
C ALA A 12 12.76 3.28 7.62
N LYS A 13 13.76 2.75 8.33
CA LYS A 13 13.92 2.97 9.78
C LYS A 13 14.22 4.43 10.13
N ALA A 14 15.00 5.13 9.29
CA ALA A 14 15.37 6.52 9.49
C ALA A 14 14.19 7.49 9.29
N ASP A 15 13.22 7.11 8.45
CA ASP A 15 12.01 7.89 8.15
C ASP A 15 10.80 6.95 8.16
N ARG A 16 10.41 6.51 9.38
CA ARG A 16 9.33 5.53 9.55
C ARG A 16 7.99 6.10 9.12
N GLN A 17 7.36 5.38 8.21
CA GLN A 17 6.05 5.69 7.68
C GLN A 17 4.96 4.88 8.40
N ARG A 18 3.76 5.45 8.48
CA ARG A 18 2.55 4.80 9.00
C ARG A 18 1.89 4.01 7.88
N ILE A 19 1.94 2.70 7.93
CA ILE A 19 1.44 1.82 6.87
C ILE A 19 0.17 1.10 7.33
N VAL A 20 -0.90 1.25 6.54
CA VAL A 20 -2.17 0.55 6.76
C VAL A 20 -2.10 -0.85 6.14
N LEU A 21 -2.47 -1.86 6.92
CA LEU A 21 -2.64 -3.25 6.50
C LEU A 21 -4.12 -3.60 6.65
N PRO A 22 -4.91 -3.55 5.57
CA PRO A 22 -6.37 -3.72 5.65
C PRO A 22 -6.82 -5.17 5.83
N GLU A 23 -5.92 -6.13 5.71
CA GLU A 23 -6.17 -7.57 5.87
C GLU A 23 -5.68 -8.07 7.23
N GLY A 24 -6.12 -7.39 8.31
CA GLY A 24 -5.57 -7.53 9.66
C GLY A 24 -5.78 -8.90 10.35
N THR A 25 -6.61 -9.78 9.82
CA THR A 25 -6.80 -11.16 10.32
C THR A 25 -6.16 -12.22 9.42
N GLU A 26 -5.40 -11.80 8.40
CA GLU A 26 -4.72 -12.71 7.50
C GLU A 26 -3.36 -13.13 8.09
N GLU A 27 -3.10 -14.44 8.14
CA GLU A 27 -1.95 -15.03 8.84
C GLU A 27 -0.60 -14.48 8.36
N ARG A 28 -0.37 -14.43 7.04
CA ARG A 28 0.89 -13.92 6.45
C ARG A 28 1.07 -12.43 6.74
N THR A 29 -0.04 -11.67 6.68
CA THR A 29 -0.05 -10.24 7.01
C THR A 29 0.33 -10.01 8.47
N LEU A 30 -0.26 -10.75 9.42
CA LEU A 30 0.07 -10.61 10.84
C LEU A 30 1.50 -11.07 11.16
N LYS A 31 1.98 -12.16 10.56
CA LYS A 31 3.38 -12.60 10.72
C LYS A 31 4.37 -11.56 10.19
N ALA A 32 4.10 -10.99 9.02
CA ALA A 32 4.90 -9.90 8.46
C ALA A 32 4.84 -8.65 9.33
N ALA A 33 3.65 -8.26 9.81
CA ALA A 33 3.47 -7.13 10.72
C ALA A 33 4.28 -7.30 12.01
N ASN A 34 4.23 -8.49 12.62
CA ASN A 34 5.03 -8.78 13.81
C ASN A 34 6.53 -8.61 13.58
N GLN A 35 7.05 -9.05 12.43
CA GLN A 35 8.45 -8.88 12.06
C GLN A 35 8.80 -7.40 11.84
N ILE A 36 7.98 -6.66 11.09
CA ILE A 36 8.17 -5.22 10.81
C ILE A 36 8.21 -4.41 12.12
N LEU A 37 7.30 -4.71 13.05
CA LEU A 37 7.24 -4.07 14.36
C LEU A 37 8.44 -4.45 15.25
N THR A 38 8.95 -5.68 15.13
CA THR A 38 10.18 -6.12 15.81
C THR A 38 11.38 -5.34 15.30
N ASP A 39 11.50 -5.21 13.99
CA ASP A 39 12.65 -4.57 13.32
C ASP A 39 12.56 -3.04 13.32
N GLY A 40 11.41 -2.47 13.66
CA GLY A 40 11.18 -1.03 13.68
C GLY A 40 11.22 -0.36 12.31
N VAL A 41 10.78 -1.07 11.26
CA VAL A 41 10.83 -0.60 9.86
C VAL A 41 9.71 0.39 9.55
N ALA A 42 8.52 0.20 10.12
CA ALA A 42 7.36 1.06 9.92
C ALA A 42 6.48 1.06 11.17
N ASP A 43 5.64 2.07 11.30
CA ASP A 43 4.52 2.09 12.23
C ASP A 43 3.29 1.51 11.53
N LEU A 44 2.59 0.55 12.15
CA LEU A 44 1.54 -0.20 11.49
C LEU A 44 0.15 0.12 12.02
N ILE A 45 -0.81 0.21 11.11
CA ILE A 45 -2.24 0.32 11.37
C ILE A 45 -2.92 -0.92 10.78
N LEU A 46 -3.42 -1.81 11.63
CA LEU A 46 -4.14 -3.02 11.24
C LEU A 46 -5.64 -2.73 11.20
N LEU A 47 -6.31 -3.07 10.11
CA LEU A 47 -7.76 -2.94 10.02
C LEU A 47 -8.44 -4.29 10.22
N GLY A 48 -9.42 -4.33 11.12
CA GLY A 48 -10.19 -5.51 11.45
C GLY A 48 -10.72 -5.47 12.88
N ASN A 49 -11.49 -6.49 13.26
CA ASN A 49 -11.98 -6.63 14.61
C ASN A 49 -10.80 -6.83 15.58
N PRO A 50 -10.66 -6.00 16.64
CA PRO A 50 -9.53 -6.08 17.56
C PRO A 50 -9.45 -7.43 18.31
N ASP A 51 -10.58 -8.00 18.69
CA ASP A 51 -10.62 -9.28 19.42
C ASP A 51 -10.13 -10.41 18.51
N GLU A 52 -10.55 -10.43 17.24
CA GLU A 52 -10.09 -11.43 16.28
C GLU A 52 -8.59 -11.29 15.99
N ILE A 53 -8.09 -10.06 15.77
CA ILE A 53 -6.67 -9.80 15.53
C ILE A 53 -5.83 -10.26 16.74
N ASN A 54 -6.26 -9.92 17.96
CA ASN A 54 -5.55 -10.30 19.17
C ASN A 54 -5.61 -11.83 19.43
N ALA A 55 -6.73 -12.47 19.11
CA ALA A 55 -6.84 -13.93 19.19
C ALA A 55 -5.88 -14.61 18.22
N CYS A 56 -5.85 -14.20 16.96
CA CYS A 56 -4.89 -14.69 15.96
C CYS A 56 -3.44 -14.43 16.38
N ALA A 57 -3.13 -13.25 16.89
CA ALA A 57 -1.79 -12.91 17.36
C ALA A 57 -1.35 -13.82 18.52
N THR A 58 -2.26 -14.14 19.44
CA THR A 58 -2.01 -15.05 20.56
C THR A 58 -1.79 -16.48 20.08
N GLU A 59 -2.68 -16.98 19.22
CA GLU A 59 -2.61 -18.32 18.64
C GLU A 59 -1.28 -18.56 17.91
N TRP A 60 -0.81 -17.55 17.17
CA TRP A 60 0.41 -17.67 16.37
C TRP A 60 1.68 -17.15 17.08
N GLY A 61 1.58 -16.76 18.36
CA GLY A 61 2.73 -16.30 19.15
C GLY A 61 3.34 -14.99 18.69
N LEU A 62 2.54 -14.05 18.17
CA LEU A 62 2.96 -12.80 17.57
C LEU A 62 2.95 -11.65 18.59
N GLY A 63 3.88 -11.65 19.54
CA GLY A 63 3.89 -10.76 20.71
C GLY A 63 4.03 -9.25 20.39
N ASN A 64 4.56 -8.86 19.22
CA ASN A 64 4.75 -7.47 18.87
C ASN A 64 3.54 -6.81 18.21
N ILE A 65 2.48 -7.56 17.88
CA ILE A 65 1.23 -7.01 17.31
C ILE A 65 0.60 -5.97 18.24
N SER A 66 0.80 -6.08 19.55
CA SER A 66 0.35 -5.09 20.54
C SER A 66 0.96 -3.68 20.34
N LYS A 67 2.01 -3.54 19.55
CA LYS A 67 2.62 -2.24 19.19
C LYS A 67 1.91 -1.56 18.00
N ALA A 68 1.08 -2.29 17.25
CA ALA A 68 0.32 -1.74 16.13
C ALA A 68 -0.91 -0.98 16.65
N THR A 69 -1.33 0.03 15.90
CA THR A 69 -2.67 0.59 16.06
C THR A 69 -3.68 -0.34 15.39
N ILE A 70 -4.70 -0.80 16.12
CA ILE A 70 -5.77 -1.62 15.55
C ILE A 70 -7.02 -0.75 15.41
N ILE A 71 -7.62 -0.74 14.23
CA ILE A 71 -8.83 0.02 13.93
C ILE A 71 -9.91 -0.95 13.46
N ASP A 72 -11.04 -0.95 14.16
CA ASP A 72 -12.24 -1.65 13.73
C ASP A 72 -13.02 -0.80 12.70
N PRO A 73 -13.14 -1.25 11.43
CA PRO A 73 -13.88 -0.51 10.41
C PRO A 73 -15.35 -0.28 10.76
N GLU A 74 -15.98 -1.20 11.50
CA GLU A 74 -17.39 -1.09 11.88
C GLU A 74 -17.61 -0.06 13.01
N ASN A 75 -16.66 0.06 13.93
CA ASN A 75 -16.79 0.86 15.15
C ASN A 75 -15.82 2.05 15.21
N HIS A 76 -15.27 2.49 14.06
CA HIS A 76 -14.30 3.58 14.02
C HIS A 76 -14.96 4.93 14.37
N PRO A 77 -14.41 5.73 15.30
CA PRO A 77 -15.03 6.99 15.76
C PRO A 77 -15.13 8.04 14.64
N LYS A 78 -14.25 8.04 13.65
CA LYS A 78 -14.29 8.92 12.48
C LYS A 78 -15.08 8.35 11.29
N LYS A 79 -15.89 7.31 11.48
CA LYS A 79 -16.63 6.64 10.40
C LYS A 79 -17.48 7.59 9.59
N GLU A 80 -18.20 8.50 10.24
CA GLU A 80 -19.04 9.49 9.58
C GLU A 80 -18.22 10.56 8.85
N GLU A 81 -17.10 11.00 9.43
CA GLU A 81 -16.17 11.95 8.79
C GLU A 81 -15.62 11.37 7.48
N TYR A 82 -15.18 10.09 7.50
CA TYR A 82 -14.72 9.40 6.31
C TYR A 82 -15.82 9.14 5.27
N ALA A 83 -17.05 8.90 5.70
CA ALA A 83 -18.18 8.79 4.78
C ALA A 83 -18.46 10.12 4.06
N GLN A 84 -18.42 11.23 4.78
CA GLN A 84 -18.54 12.56 4.20
C GLN A 84 -17.39 12.88 3.24
N LEU A 85 -16.15 12.58 3.62
CA LEU A 85 -14.97 12.74 2.76
C LEU A 85 -15.12 11.93 1.45
N LEU A 86 -15.51 10.66 1.55
CA LEU A 86 -15.73 9.81 0.36
C LEU A 86 -16.86 10.35 -0.53
N CYS A 87 -17.96 10.74 0.05
CA CYS A 87 -19.08 11.34 -0.66
C CYS A 87 -18.65 12.61 -1.42
N GLU A 88 -17.90 13.51 -0.77
CA GLU A 88 -17.40 14.74 -1.41
C GLU A 88 -16.41 14.43 -2.55
N LEU A 89 -15.45 13.52 -2.34
CA LEU A 89 -14.50 13.10 -3.37
C LEU A 89 -15.19 12.50 -4.61
N ARG A 90 -16.34 11.86 -4.43
CA ARG A 90 -17.09 11.15 -5.46
C ARG A 90 -18.38 11.86 -5.89
N LYS A 91 -18.65 13.07 -5.40
CA LYS A 91 -19.86 13.87 -5.69
C LYS A 91 -20.14 14.00 -7.19
N LYS A 92 -19.10 14.27 -8.00
CA LYS A 92 -19.23 14.36 -9.48
C LYS A 92 -19.62 13.04 -10.15
N LYS A 93 -19.55 11.93 -9.44
CA LYS A 93 -19.94 10.58 -9.90
C LYS A 93 -21.28 10.13 -9.30
N GLY A 94 -21.98 11.03 -8.60
CA GLY A 94 -23.31 10.79 -8.05
C GLY A 94 -23.35 9.95 -6.78
N MET A 95 -22.22 9.77 -6.07
CA MET A 95 -22.19 9.00 -4.82
C MET A 95 -23.05 9.67 -3.74
N THR A 96 -23.94 8.89 -3.13
CA THR A 96 -24.75 9.31 -1.99
C THR A 96 -24.03 9.07 -0.67
N ILE A 97 -24.46 9.73 0.39
CA ILE A 97 -23.89 9.53 1.72
C ILE A 97 -24.18 8.12 2.25
N GLU A 98 -25.32 7.53 1.90
CA GLU A 98 -25.71 6.17 2.26
C GLU A 98 -24.78 5.13 1.62
N GLU A 99 -24.41 5.34 0.35
CA GLU A 99 -23.43 4.51 -0.36
C GLU A 99 -22.04 4.66 0.26
N ALA A 100 -21.63 5.89 0.57
CA ALA A 100 -20.36 6.16 1.21
C ALA A 100 -20.26 5.47 2.59
N ARG A 101 -21.30 5.53 3.42
CA ARG A 101 -21.37 4.85 4.73
C ARG A 101 -21.20 3.32 4.61
N LYS A 102 -21.73 2.71 3.54
CA LYS A 102 -21.54 1.28 3.27
C LYS A 102 -20.11 0.94 2.85
N LEU A 103 -19.45 1.84 2.12
CA LEU A 103 -18.09 1.61 1.62
C LEU A 103 -17.03 1.86 2.69
N VAL A 104 -17.25 2.76 3.62
CA VAL A 104 -16.28 3.11 4.67
C VAL A 104 -15.96 1.92 5.59
N VAL A 105 -16.89 0.98 5.78
CA VAL A 105 -16.64 -0.24 6.56
C VAL A 105 -15.82 -1.28 5.80
N ASN A 106 -15.61 -1.12 4.50
CA ASN A 106 -14.69 -1.95 3.74
C ASN A 106 -13.25 -1.54 4.06
N PRO A 107 -12.39 -2.46 4.56
CA PRO A 107 -11.03 -2.11 4.98
C PRO A 107 -10.16 -1.48 3.88
N LEU A 108 -10.33 -1.88 2.61
CA LEU A 108 -9.56 -1.31 1.50
C LEU A 108 -9.95 0.15 1.23
N TYR A 109 -11.23 0.49 1.36
CA TYR A 109 -11.72 1.88 1.25
C TYR A 109 -11.30 2.70 2.46
N LEU A 110 -11.49 2.16 3.67
CA LEU A 110 -11.10 2.82 4.91
C LEU A 110 -9.61 3.16 4.93
N GLY A 111 -8.74 2.23 4.57
CA GLY A 111 -7.31 2.47 4.52
C GLY A 111 -6.92 3.61 3.56
N CYS A 112 -7.53 3.67 2.37
CA CYS A 112 -7.34 4.79 1.45
C CYS A 112 -7.86 6.12 2.03
N LEU A 113 -8.97 6.11 2.80
CA LEU A 113 -9.52 7.33 3.43
C LEU A 113 -8.64 7.80 4.59
N ILE A 114 -8.08 6.90 5.40
CA ILE A 114 -7.11 7.20 6.45
C ILE A 114 -5.89 7.92 5.85
N ILE A 115 -5.35 7.42 4.72
CA ILE A 115 -4.25 8.07 4.01
C ILE A 115 -4.70 9.43 3.47
N LYS A 116 -5.85 9.50 2.83
CA LYS A 116 -6.37 10.74 2.24
C LYS A 116 -6.58 11.84 3.28
N ASN A 117 -6.93 11.46 4.50
CA ASN A 117 -7.09 12.36 5.64
C ASN A 117 -5.75 12.78 6.30
N GLY A 118 -4.63 12.16 5.92
CA GLY A 118 -3.30 12.42 6.51
C GLY A 118 -3.02 11.64 7.80
N ASP A 119 -3.87 10.68 8.16
CA ASP A 119 -3.70 9.84 9.36
C ASP A 119 -2.74 8.64 9.11
N ALA A 120 -2.40 8.36 7.85
CA ALA A 120 -1.38 7.38 7.43
C ALA A 120 -0.67 7.82 6.14
N ASP A 121 0.42 7.14 5.79
CA ASP A 121 1.31 7.51 4.68
C ASP A 121 1.21 6.54 3.50
N GLY A 122 0.83 5.28 3.75
CA GLY A 122 0.68 4.26 2.72
C GLY A 122 -0.23 3.10 3.13
N GLN A 123 -0.61 2.29 2.15
CA GLN A 123 -1.36 1.04 2.35
C GLN A 123 -0.69 -0.09 1.58
N LEU A 124 -0.55 -1.24 2.22
CA LEU A 124 -0.12 -2.49 1.61
C LEU A 124 -1.22 -3.54 1.74
N ALA A 125 -1.69 -4.06 0.62
CA ALA A 125 -2.80 -5.02 0.55
C ALA A 125 -2.60 -6.03 -0.59
N GLY A 126 -3.43 -7.07 -0.64
CA GLY A 126 -3.44 -8.06 -1.71
C GLY A 126 -3.08 -9.48 -1.24
N ALA A 127 -3.05 -9.73 0.06
CA ALA A 127 -2.89 -11.07 0.59
C ALA A 127 -4.14 -11.95 0.38
N ARG A 128 -5.34 -11.36 0.48
CA ARG A 128 -6.65 -12.00 0.23
C ARG A 128 -7.41 -11.39 -0.94
N ASN A 129 -7.15 -10.11 -1.24
CA ASN A 129 -7.91 -9.34 -2.23
C ASN A 129 -7.24 -9.39 -3.60
N THR A 130 -8.04 -9.27 -4.66
CA THR A 130 -7.53 -9.16 -6.03
C THR A 130 -6.90 -7.80 -6.28
N THR A 131 -6.02 -7.71 -7.30
CA THR A 131 -5.43 -6.44 -7.73
C THR A 131 -6.51 -5.39 -8.03
N GLY A 132 -7.61 -5.79 -8.68
CA GLY A 132 -8.73 -4.90 -9.00
C GLY A 132 -9.42 -4.34 -7.76
N ASP A 133 -9.60 -5.15 -6.72
CA ASP A 133 -10.24 -4.72 -5.47
C ASP A 133 -9.37 -3.73 -4.70
N VAL A 134 -8.05 -3.92 -4.71
CA VAL A 134 -7.09 -2.99 -4.09
C VAL A 134 -6.99 -1.68 -4.88
N LEU A 135 -6.88 -1.74 -6.21
CA LEU A 135 -6.69 -0.56 -7.04
C LEU A 135 -7.94 0.31 -7.14
N ARG A 136 -9.14 -0.26 -7.06
CA ARG A 136 -10.39 0.49 -7.19
C ARG A 136 -10.54 1.61 -6.16
N PRO A 137 -10.43 1.37 -4.84
CA PRO A 137 -10.46 2.45 -3.84
C PRO A 137 -9.28 3.41 -3.97
N ALA A 138 -8.08 2.91 -4.27
CA ALA A 138 -6.91 3.76 -4.48
C ALA A 138 -7.13 4.77 -5.61
N LEU A 139 -7.61 4.34 -6.77
CA LEU A 139 -7.94 5.21 -7.90
C LEU A 139 -9.09 6.17 -7.62
N GLN A 140 -10.06 5.75 -6.82
CA GLN A 140 -11.22 6.58 -6.47
C GLN A 140 -10.89 7.68 -5.47
N ILE A 141 -10.01 7.41 -4.51
CA ILE A 141 -9.74 8.26 -3.33
C ILE A 141 -8.38 8.96 -3.43
N ILE A 142 -7.30 8.18 -3.62
CA ILE A 142 -5.92 8.71 -3.69
C ILE A 142 -5.67 9.35 -5.05
N LYS A 143 -6.10 8.66 -6.13
CA LYS A 143 -5.85 9.04 -7.54
C LYS A 143 -4.38 8.89 -7.94
N THR A 144 -4.10 9.27 -9.19
CA THR A 144 -2.74 9.29 -9.76
C THR A 144 -2.04 10.63 -9.45
N THR A 145 -0.73 10.64 -9.52
CA THR A 145 0.08 11.87 -9.46
C THR A 145 -0.33 12.82 -10.59
N PRO A 146 -0.37 14.15 -10.36
CA PRO A 146 -0.67 15.13 -11.41
C PRO A 146 0.19 14.92 -12.66
N GLY A 147 -0.44 14.92 -13.83
CA GLY A 147 0.20 14.67 -15.12
C GLY A 147 0.36 13.19 -15.49
N ILE A 148 -0.03 12.26 -14.62
CA ILE A 148 -0.05 10.82 -14.91
C ILE A 148 -1.50 10.35 -15.00
N THR A 149 -1.88 9.74 -16.10
CA THR A 149 -3.25 9.29 -16.39
C THR A 149 -3.42 7.78 -16.27
N CYS A 150 -2.33 7.02 -16.27
CA CYS A 150 -2.36 5.57 -16.12
C CYS A 150 -1.67 5.10 -14.82
N VAL A 151 -2.10 3.95 -14.32
CA VAL A 151 -1.42 3.23 -13.23
C VAL A 151 -0.53 2.16 -13.84
N SER A 152 0.67 2.00 -13.30
CA SER A 152 1.59 0.94 -13.71
C SER A 152 2.22 0.26 -12.50
N GLY A 153 2.50 -1.03 -12.64
CA GLY A 153 3.30 -1.78 -11.69
C GLY A 153 4.79 -1.67 -12.00
N ALA A 154 5.62 -1.59 -10.96
CA ALA A 154 7.09 -1.68 -11.12
C ALA A 154 7.63 -2.86 -10.30
N MET A 155 8.57 -3.60 -10.89
CA MET A 155 9.23 -4.75 -10.25
C MET A 155 10.74 -4.54 -10.25
N LEU A 156 11.36 -4.76 -9.09
CA LEU A 156 12.81 -4.84 -8.96
C LEU A 156 13.25 -6.30 -9.16
N LEU A 157 14.00 -6.54 -10.22
CA LEU A 157 14.59 -7.85 -10.49
C LEU A 157 16.06 -7.84 -10.07
N LEU A 158 16.40 -8.67 -9.09
CA LEU A 158 17.75 -8.86 -8.58
C LEU A 158 18.31 -10.15 -9.17
N THR A 159 19.12 -10.04 -10.22
CA THR A 159 19.67 -11.19 -10.93
C THR A 159 21.01 -11.66 -10.33
N HIS A 160 21.43 -12.88 -10.66
CA HIS A 160 22.79 -13.36 -10.39
C HIS A 160 23.78 -13.04 -11.53
N ALA A 161 23.36 -12.26 -12.53
CA ALA A 161 24.11 -11.90 -13.72
C ALA A 161 24.48 -10.39 -13.66
N PRO A 162 25.63 -10.04 -13.08
CA PRO A 162 26.02 -8.65 -12.83
C PRO A 162 26.26 -7.84 -14.11
N GLU A 163 26.43 -8.49 -15.26
CA GLU A 163 26.57 -7.88 -16.58
C GLU A 163 25.27 -7.22 -17.09
N TYR A 164 24.11 -7.56 -16.54
CA TYR A 164 22.84 -6.94 -16.88
C TYR A 164 22.44 -5.85 -15.89
N GLY A 165 21.94 -4.72 -16.39
CA GLY A 165 21.51 -3.59 -15.59
C GLY A 165 22.64 -2.98 -14.76
N LYS A 166 22.33 -2.53 -13.54
CA LYS A 166 23.34 -2.00 -12.61
C LYS A 166 23.73 -3.11 -11.62
N ASN A 167 24.80 -3.83 -11.88
CA ASN A 167 25.27 -4.93 -11.03
C ASN A 167 24.18 -6.01 -10.79
N GLY A 168 23.49 -6.41 -11.85
CA GLY A 168 22.41 -7.38 -11.79
C GLY A 168 21.05 -6.84 -11.34
N ILE A 169 20.90 -5.52 -11.16
CA ILE A 169 19.63 -4.90 -10.79
C ILE A 169 18.95 -4.32 -12.02
N LEU A 170 17.72 -4.78 -12.27
CA LEU A 170 16.83 -4.28 -13.31
C LEU A 170 15.54 -3.76 -12.67
N VAL A 171 14.97 -2.71 -13.23
CA VAL A 171 13.65 -2.21 -12.85
C VAL A 171 12.73 -2.33 -14.05
N MET A 172 11.68 -3.11 -13.93
CA MET A 172 10.75 -3.44 -15.00
C MET A 172 9.38 -2.79 -14.75
N GLY A 173 8.76 -2.24 -15.77
CA GLY A 173 7.40 -1.70 -15.77
C GLY A 173 6.86 -1.70 -17.22
N ASP A 174 5.56 -1.90 -17.43
CA ASP A 174 4.56 -2.36 -16.48
C ASP A 174 4.60 -3.89 -16.36
N VAL A 175 4.27 -4.42 -15.19
CA VAL A 175 4.36 -5.88 -14.95
C VAL A 175 3.00 -6.56 -14.73
N ALA A 176 1.90 -5.79 -14.51
CA ALA A 176 0.65 -6.43 -14.14
C ALA A 176 -0.63 -5.60 -14.33
N VAL A 177 -0.58 -4.35 -14.76
CA VAL A 177 -1.74 -3.44 -14.73
C VAL A 177 -2.29 -3.15 -16.11
N THR A 178 -1.42 -2.80 -17.07
CA THR A 178 -1.81 -2.40 -18.43
C THR A 178 -1.27 -3.38 -19.47
N PRO A 179 -2.07 -4.40 -19.89
CA PRO A 179 -1.56 -5.46 -20.77
C PRO A 179 -1.12 -4.98 -22.16
N VAL A 180 -1.81 -3.98 -22.71
CA VAL A 180 -1.53 -3.43 -24.04
C VAL A 180 -1.56 -1.91 -23.96
N PRO A 181 -0.46 -1.28 -23.52
CA PRO A 181 -0.38 0.18 -23.42
C PRO A 181 -0.32 0.81 -24.81
N ASP A 182 -0.97 1.96 -24.98
CA ASP A 182 -0.73 2.83 -26.12
C ASP A 182 0.58 3.61 -25.97
N ALA A 183 0.95 4.42 -26.96
CA ALA A 183 2.22 5.14 -26.97
C ALA A 183 2.35 6.16 -25.81
N GLU A 184 1.24 6.84 -25.45
CA GLU A 184 1.22 7.80 -24.36
C GLU A 184 1.35 7.09 -23.00
N GLN A 185 0.60 6.00 -22.81
CA GLN A 185 0.69 5.18 -21.61
C GLN A 185 2.09 4.58 -21.46
N LEU A 186 2.70 4.08 -22.55
CA LEU A 186 4.05 3.52 -22.50
C LEU A 186 5.09 4.57 -22.07
N ALA A 187 4.97 5.79 -22.55
CA ALA A 187 5.82 6.91 -22.13
C ALA A 187 5.65 7.22 -20.63
N GLN A 188 4.42 7.25 -20.14
CA GLN A 188 4.14 7.46 -18.70
C GLN A 188 4.65 6.32 -17.83
N ILE A 189 4.48 5.07 -18.27
CA ILE A 189 5.03 3.88 -17.61
C ILE A 189 6.55 4.00 -17.48
N ALA A 190 7.25 4.37 -18.56
CA ALA A 190 8.70 4.55 -18.55
C ALA A 190 9.14 5.61 -17.54
N VAL A 191 8.49 6.78 -17.52
CA VAL A 191 8.78 7.87 -16.56
C VAL A 191 8.52 7.41 -15.11
N CYS A 192 7.40 6.73 -14.84
CA CYS A 192 7.08 6.24 -13.49
C CYS A 192 8.07 5.17 -13.03
N THR A 193 8.44 4.24 -13.91
CA THR A 193 9.44 3.20 -13.65
C THR A 193 10.82 3.81 -13.36
N ALA A 194 11.22 4.81 -14.13
CA ALA A 194 12.46 5.54 -13.91
C ALA A 194 12.49 6.26 -12.55
N ARG A 195 11.37 6.89 -12.15
CA ARG A 195 11.23 7.50 -10.81
C ARG A 195 11.35 6.45 -9.70
N THR A 196 10.74 5.29 -9.86
CA THR A 196 10.86 4.17 -8.92
C THR A 196 12.31 3.68 -8.81
N ALA A 197 13.02 3.52 -9.94
CA ALA A 197 14.43 3.16 -9.95
C ALA A 197 15.29 4.15 -9.17
N LYS A 198 15.03 5.45 -9.33
CA LYS A 198 15.76 6.50 -8.63
C LYS A 198 15.43 6.54 -7.13
N SER A 199 14.16 6.50 -6.75
CA SER A 199 13.73 6.65 -5.36
C SER A 199 14.00 5.39 -4.52
N VAL A 200 13.75 4.20 -5.06
CA VAL A 200 13.87 2.94 -4.30
C VAL A 200 15.28 2.37 -4.38
N VAL A 201 15.87 2.31 -5.59
CA VAL A 201 17.18 1.69 -5.81
C VAL A 201 18.32 2.70 -5.67
N GLY A 202 18.06 3.99 -5.80
CA GLY A 202 19.11 5.02 -5.82
C GLY A 202 19.98 4.95 -7.08
N MET A 203 19.41 4.50 -8.22
CA MET A 203 20.13 4.43 -9.49
C MET A 203 19.62 5.48 -10.47
N GLU A 204 20.52 6.07 -11.26
CA GLU A 204 20.11 6.87 -12.41
C GLU A 204 19.66 5.92 -13.54
N PRO A 205 18.40 6.03 -13.98
CA PRO A 205 17.86 5.22 -15.07
C PRO A 205 18.49 5.62 -16.40
N LYS A 206 18.71 4.63 -17.26
CA LYS A 206 19.24 4.82 -18.61
C LYS A 206 18.22 4.37 -19.62
#